data_b1308167ec1b75e75d165a42ee0c9d0d
#
_entry.id   b1308167ec1b75e75d165a42ee0c9d0d
#
_cell.length_a   1.000
_cell.length_b   1.000
_cell.length_c   1.000
_cell.angle_alpha   90.00
_cell.angle_beta   90.00
_cell.angle_gamma   90.00
#
_symmetry.space_group_name_H-M   'P 1'
#
loop_
_entity.id
_entity.type
_entity.pdbx_description
1 polymer ?
#
loop_
_entity_poly.entity_id
_entity_poly.type
_entity_poly.pdbx_seq_one_letter_code
_entity_poly.pdbx_strand_id
1 'polypeptide(L)'
;MNDTVDSIHGQSVDIKQREIYLHGHHGPFDDDPGVEYRMATTFIKNIRYLDSLKNEPILIHMHSIGGNWGDGMAIYDAIKVARSHVTIIAYGQAESMSSIILQAADIRIMMPNSYFMCHYGSSSSAGNFLDTQNWASFESRILESMLDMYVDKCIKGKFFKEKFEDLSESKVRSFIKRKLKDGDWYIGSNEAVYYGFADGVLGTRKYRGISDLK
;
A
#
# COMPACT_ATOMS: atom_id res chain seq x y z
N MET A 1 -19.24 25.24 -11.65
CA MET A 1 -18.62 24.27 -10.73
C MET A 1 -17.10 24.41 -10.83
N ASN A 2 -16.37 24.11 -9.80
CA ASN A 2 -14.92 24.29 -9.82
C ASN A 2 -14.30 23.03 -10.44
N ASP A 3 -13.72 23.12 -11.64
CA ASP A 3 -13.15 21.99 -12.39
C ASP A 3 -12.22 21.08 -11.56
N THR A 4 -11.53 21.66 -10.56
CA THR A 4 -10.66 20.92 -9.64
C THR A 4 -11.47 20.03 -8.69
N VAL A 5 -12.59 20.52 -8.14
CA VAL A 5 -13.46 19.74 -7.24
C VAL A 5 -14.10 18.59 -8.00
N ASP A 6 -14.60 18.85 -9.22
CA ASP A 6 -15.20 17.82 -10.07
C ASP A 6 -14.15 16.75 -10.46
N SER A 7 -12.91 17.13 -10.71
CA SER A 7 -11.80 16.21 -10.99
C SER A 7 -11.45 15.34 -9.78
N ILE A 8 -11.37 15.92 -8.57
CA ILE A 8 -11.08 15.17 -7.34
C ILE A 8 -12.21 14.17 -7.05
N HIS A 9 -13.46 14.61 -7.04
CA HIS A 9 -14.60 13.75 -6.69
C HIS A 9 -14.97 12.76 -7.79
N GLY A 10 -14.85 13.14 -9.07
CA GLY A 10 -15.25 12.28 -10.19
C GLY A 10 -14.11 11.39 -10.71
N GLN A 11 -12.86 11.82 -10.60
CA GLN A 11 -11.70 11.13 -11.17
C GLN A 11 -10.61 10.79 -10.14
N SER A 12 -10.78 11.15 -8.88
CA SER A 12 -9.81 10.89 -7.79
C SER A 12 -8.41 11.47 -8.06
N VAL A 13 -8.34 12.65 -8.73
CA VAL A 13 -7.06 13.30 -9.07
C VAL A 13 -7.15 14.81 -9.00
N ASP A 14 -6.14 15.45 -8.41
CA ASP A 14 -5.83 16.89 -8.60
C ASP A 14 -4.62 17.02 -9.51
N ILE A 15 -4.85 17.39 -10.76
CA ILE A 15 -3.79 17.52 -11.76
C ILE A 15 -2.84 18.65 -11.41
N LYS A 16 -3.37 19.78 -10.90
CA LYS A 16 -2.58 20.98 -10.56
C LYS A 16 -1.64 20.70 -9.38
N GLN A 17 -2.14 20.05 -8.35
CA GLN A 17 -1.35 19.69 -7.16
C GLN A 17 -0.57 18.39 -7.35
N ARG A 18 -0.82 17.63 -8.41
CA ARG A 18 -0.23 16.30 -8.66
C ARG A 18 -0.53 15.32 -7.52
N GLU A 19 -1.81 15.27 -7.13
CA GLU A 19 -2.32 14.42 -6.07
C GLU A 19 -3.30 13.39 -6.62
N ILE A 20 -3.23 12.17 -6.09
CA ILE A 20 -4.16 11.08 -6.41
C ILE A 20 -4.81 10.62 -5.11
N TYR A 21 -6.12 10.36 -5.15
CA TYR A 21 -6.90 9.89 -4.02
C TYR A 21 -7.24 8.42 -4.23
N LEU A 22 -6.66 7.54 -3.40
CA LEU A 22 -6.82 6.10 -3.46
C LEU A 22 -7.69 5.63 -2.30
N HIS A 23 -8.95 5.46 -2.58
CA HIS A 23 -9.97 4.96 -1.67
C HIS A 23 -11.05 4.21 -2.44
N GLY A 24 -11.88 3.42 -1.75
CA GLY A 24 -13.01 2.72 -2.37
C GLY A 24 -14.02 3.68 -2.99
N HIS A 25 -14.64 3.25 -4.08
CA HIS A 25 -15.75 3.98 -4.69
C HIS A 25 -17.05 3.57 -3.98
N HIS A 26 -17.68 4.53 -3.31
CA HIS A 26 -18.95 4.29 -2.64
C HIS A 26 -20.12 4.49 -3.60
N GLY A 27 -20.99 3.49 -3.69
CA GLY A 27 -22.38 3.70 -4.11
C GLY A 27 -23.23 4.17 -2.92
N PRO A 28 -24.44 4.69 -3.14
CA PRO A 28 -25.28 5.19 -2.06
C PRO A 28 -25.74 4.11 -1.06
N PHE A 29 -25.49 2.84 -1.34
CA PHE A 29 -25.93 1.69 -0.56
C PHE A 29 -24.85 0.63 -0.33
N ASP A 30 -23.60 0.88 -0.78
CA ASP A 30 -22.53 -0.09 -0.74
C ASP A 30 -21.52 0.28 0.33
N ASP A 31 -21.02 -0.72 1.06
CA ASP A 31 -19.82 -0.64 1.88
C ASP A 31 -18.60 -0.37 0.98
N ASP A 32 -17.49 0.05 1.59
CA ASP A 32 -16.23 0.22 0.86
C ASP A 32 -15.82 -1.11 0.20
N PRO A 33 -15.79 -1.21 -1.13
CA PRO A 33 -15.39 -2.45 -1.82
C PRO A 33 -13.90 -2.76 -1.67
N GLY A 34 -13.13 -1.83 -1.10
CA GLY A 34 -11.67 -1.92 -1.03
C GLY A 34 -11.01 -1.78 -2.40
N VAL A 35 -9.82 -2.41 -2.53
CA VAL A 35 -9.07 -2.45 -3.79
C VAL A 35 -9.75 -3.38 -4.77
N GLU A 36 -10.21 -2.83 -5.89
CA GLU A 36 -10.93 -3.54 -6.94
C GLU A 36 -10.64 -2.93 -8.32
N TYR A 37 -11.19 -3.52 -9.36
CA TYR A 37 -10.89 -3.19 -10.76
C TYR A 37 -11.07 -1.70 -11.12
N ARG A 38 -12.13 -1.04 -10.64
CA ARG A 38 -12.40 0.38 -10.95
C ARG A 38 -11.37 1.28 -10.29
N MET A 39 -11.01 1.00 -9.03
CA MET A 39 -9.95 1.69 -8.31
C MET A 39 -8.63 1.56 -9.07
N ALA A 40 -8.24 0.34 -9.44
CA ALA A 40 -6.98 0.08 -10.13
C ALA A 40 -6.91 0.77 -11.50
N THR A 41 -7.95 0.64 -12.31
CA THR A 41 -7.98 1.25 -13.65
C THR A 41 -7.98 2.77 -13.62
N THR A 42 -8.70 3.38 -12.67
CA THR A 42 -8.71 4.84 -12.46
C THR A 42 -7.33 5.31 -12.00
N PHE A 43 -6.74 4.62 -11.03
CA PHE A 43 -5.42 4.94 -10.51
C PHE A 43 -4.34 4.88 -11.59
N ILE A 44 -4.31 3.79 -12.38
CA ILE A 44 -3.33 3.62 -13.47
C ILE A 44 -3.43 4.77 -14.48
N LYS A 45 -4.64 5.17 -14.87
CA LYS A 45 -4.84 6.32 -15.77
C LYS A 45 -4.28 7.59 -15.17
N ASN A 46 -4.59 7.86 -13.90
CA ASN A 46 -4.19 9.07 -13.21
C ASN A 46 -2.66 9.17 -13.05
N ILE A 47 -2.01 8.12 -12.53
CA ILE A 47 -0.56 8.13 -12.32
C ILE A 47 0.19 8.23 -13.65
N ARG A 48 -0.25 7.49 -14.69
CA ARG A 48 0.32 7.56 -16.03
C ARG A 48 0.17 8.94 -16.66
N TYR A 49 -0.99 9.55 -16.48
CA TYR A 49 -1.23 10.91 -16.97
C TYR A 49 -0.32 11.93 -16.27
N LEU A 50 -0.28 11.95 -14.94
CA LEU A 50 0.57 12.86 -14.19
C LEU A 50 2.06 12.66 -14.52
N ASP A 51 2.53 11.40 -14.59
CA ASP A 51 3.92 11.07 -14.91
C ASP A 51 4.31 11.46 -16.35
N SER A 52 3.33 11.48 -17.28
CA SER A 52 3.56 11.93 -18.67
C SER A 52 3.71 13.43 -18.81
N LEU A 53 3.06 14.20 -17.93
CA LEU A 53 3.10 15.67 -18.00
C LEU A 53 4.46 16.25 -17.57
N LYS A 54 4.98 15.74 -16.45
CA LYS A 54 6.24 16.23 -15.84
C LYS A 54 6.86 15.16 -14.96
N ASN A 55 8.18 15.18 -14.81
CA ASN A 55 8.89 14.39 -13.82
C ASN A 55 9.04 15.19 -12.51
N GLU A 56 7.91 15.45 -11.85
CA GLU A 56 7.81 16.12 -10.55
C GLU A 56 7.12 15.18 -9.55
N PRO A 57 7.29 15.36 -8.23
CA PRO A 57 6.69 14.47 -7.23
C PRO A 57 5.18 14.30 -7.37
N ILE A 58 4.70 13.10 -7.08
CA ILE A 58 3.28 12.75 -7.00
C ILE A 58 2.98 12.35 -5.56
N LEU A 59 1.92 12.93 -4.98
CA LEU A 59 1.42 12.56 -3.66
C LEU A 59 0.15 11.72 -3.81
N ILE A 60 0.12 10.58 -3.12
CA ILE A 60 -1.04 9.69 -3.07
C ILE A 60 -1.65 9.74 -1.67
N HIS A 61 -2.90 10.12 -1.58
CA HIS A 61 -3.72 10.07 -0.37
C HIS A 61 -4.45 8.74 -0.32
N MET A 62 -4.06 7.86 0.58
CA MET A 62 -4.60 6.50 0.67
C MET A 62 -5.41 6.31 1.95
N HIS A 63 -6.63 5.81 1.82
CA HIS A 63 -7.47 5.32 2.91
C HIS A 63 -8.18 4.06 2.44
N SER A 64 -7.72 2.88 2.84
CA SER A 64 -8.23 1.64 2.26
C SER A 64 -8.00 0.41 3.14
N ILE A 65 -9.02 -0.45 3.19
CA ILE A 65 -9.04 -1.74 3.88
C ILE A 65 -8.29 -2.86 3.12
N GLY A 66 -7.74 -2.57 1.93
CA GLY A 66 -7.21 -3.61 1.06
C GLY A 66 -8.25 -4.16 0.09
N GLY A 67 -8.06 -5.37 -0.43
CA GLY A 67 -8.97 -5.98 -1.40
C GLY A 67 -8.26 -6.96 -2.34
N ASN A 68 -8.63 -6.95 -3.62
CA ASN A 68 -8.16 -7.92 -4.61
C ASN A 68 -6.65 -7.81 -4.87
N TRP A 69 -5.98 -8.97 -4.86
CA TRP A 69 -4.54 -9.06 -5.11
C TRP A 69 -4.13 -8.56 -6.50
N GLY A 70 -4.81 -9.03 -7.55
CA GLY A 70 -4.45 -8.67 -8.93
C GLY A 70 -4.61 -7.18 -9.21
N ASP A 71 -5.70 -6.59 -8.74
CA ASP A 71 -5.96 -5.15 -8.87
C ASP A 71 -4.97 -4.32 -8.04
N GLY A 72 -4.64 -4.79 -6.84
CA GLY A 72 -3.64 -4.15 -6.00
C GLY A 72 -2.23 -4.22 -6.58
N MET A 73 -1.85 -5.35 -7.17
CA MET A 73 -0.56 -5.47 -7.87
C MET A 73 -0.49 -4.58 -9.11
N ALA A 74 -1.60 -4.38 -9.82
CA ALA A 74 -1.64 -3.43 -10.93
C ALA A 74 -1.39 -1.98 -10.46
N ILE A 75 -1.89 -1.60 -9.28
CA ILE A 75 -1.58 -0.31 -8.64
C ILE A 75 -0.10 -0.27 -8.20
N TYR A 76 0.37 -1.31 -7.53
CA TYR A 76 1.76 -1.43 -7.07
C TYR A 76 2.75 -1.25 -8.23
N ASP A 77 2.56 -1.99 -9.30
CA ASP A 77 3.43 -1.95 -10.48
C ASP A 77 3.36 -0.58 -11.18
N ALA A 78 2.18 0.04 -11.25
CA ALA A 78 2.04 1.38 -11.82
C ALA A 78 2.84 2.44 -11.04
N ILE A 79 2.92 2.32 -9.71
CA ILE A 79 3.76 3.17 -8.86
C ILE A 79 5.24 2.86 -9.13
N LYS A 80 5.63 1.59 -9.17
CA LYS A 80 7.02 1.16 -9.34
C LYS A 80 7.65 1.58 -10.67
N VAL A 81 6.84 1.71 -11.74
CA VAL A 81 7.33 2.11 -13.07
C VAL A 81 7.21 3.61 -13.34
N ALA A 82 6.63 4.39 -12.41
CA ALA A 82 6.58 5.84 -12.53
C ALA A 82 8.00 6.43 -12.47
N ARG A 83 8.27 7.44 -13.31
CA ARG A 83 9.53 8.20 -13.28
C ARG A 83 9.52 9.25 -12.18
N SER A 84 8.33 9.77 -11.89
CA SER A 84 8.10 10.73 -10.81
C SER A 84 8.33 10.08 -9.46
N HIS A 85 8.92 10.81 -8.52
CA HIS A 85 9.02 10.40 -7.13
C HIS A 85 7.62 10.29 -6.51
N VAL A 86 7.29 9.17 -5.90
CA VAL A 86 5.96 8.90 -5.35
C VAL A 86 5.99 8.83 -3.83
N THR A 87 5.21 9.69 -3.20
CA THR A 87 4.93 9.63 -1.76
C THR A 87 3.51 9.12 -1.53
N ILE A 88 3.33 8.15 -0.62
CA ILE A 88 2.00 7.75 -0.15
C ILE A 88 1.83 8.20 1.30
N ILE A 89 0.70 8.87 1.59
CA ILE A 89 0.24 9.15 2.94
C ILE A 89 -0.99 8.30 3.25
N ALA A 90 -0.90 7.47 4.30
CA ALA A 90 -1.98 6.58 4.74
C ALA A 90 -2.81 7.25 5.84
N TYR A 91 -4.10 7.44 5.57
CA TYR A 91 -5.10 7.94 6.51
C TYR A 91 -5.83 6.76 7.15
N GLY A 92 -6.23 6.90 8.41
CA GLY A 92 -7.02 5.92 9.14
C GLY A 92 -6.43 4.51 9.10
N GLN A 93 -6.39 3.90 7.93
CA GLN A 93 -5.97 2.51 7.77
C GLN A 93 -5.20 2.26 6.46
N ALA A 94 -4.22 1.36 6.54
CA ALA A 94 -3.53 0.75 5.42
C ALA A 94 -3.50 -0.77 5.66
N GLU A 95 -4.55 -1.46 5.24
CA GLU A 95 -4.74 -2.86 5.58
C GLU A 95 -4.54 -3.78 4.37
N SER A 96 -4.16 -5.04 4.64
CA SER A 96 -4.16 -6.11 3.65
C SER A 96 -3.43 -5.69 2.36
N MET A 97 -4.09 -5.74 1.22
CA MET A 97 -3.50 -5.32 -0.06
C MET A 97 -3.02 -3.85 -0.07
N SER A 98 -3.69 -2.95 0.66
CA SER A 98 -3.25 -1.55 0.76
C SER A 98 -1.96 -1.39 1.56
N SER A 99 -1.68 -2.28 2.51
CA SER A 99 -0.40 -2.33 3.20
C SER A 99 0.75 -2.70 2.26
N ILE A 100 0.47 -3.49 1.22
CA ILE A 100 1.42 -3.86 0.16
C ILE A 100 1.59 -2.70 -0.82
N ILE A 101 0.49 -2.08 -1.27
CA ILE A 101 0.53 -0.89 -2.14
C ILE A 101 1.40 0.21 -1.51
N LEU A 102 1.30 0.41 -0.20
CA LEU A 102 2.15 1.36 0.53
C LEU A 102 3.63 1.09 0.31
N GLN A 103 4.05 -0.18 0.19
CA GLN A 103 5.46 -0.55 -0.02
C GLN A 103 5.99 -0.19 -1.42
N ALA A 104 5.13 0.12 -2.38
CA ALA A 104 5.56 0.57 -3.71
C ALA A 104 6.18 1.96 -3.71
N ALA A 105 5.76 2.82 -2.77
CA ALA A 105 6.18 4.22 -2.69
C ALA A 105 7.67 4.39 -2.37
N ASP A 106 8.21 5.53 -2.83
CA ASP A 106 9.55 5.99 -2.45
C ASP A 106 9.57 6.51 -1.01
N ILE A 107 8.51 7.24 -0.60
CA ILE A 107 8.29 7.68 0.78
C ILE A 107 6.90 7.22 1.24
N ARG A 108 6.85 6.60 2.42
CA ARG A 108 5.66 6.01 3.03
C ARG A 108 5.37 6.71 4.34
N ILE A 109 4.30 7.49 4.38
CA ILE A 109 3.91 8.29 5.55
C ILE A 109 2.58 7.77 6.10
N MET A 110 2.49 7.74 7.41
CA MET A 110 1.25 7.43 8.11
C MET A 110 0.73 8.65 8.87
N MET A 111 -0.58 8.79 8.94
CA MET A 111 -1.20 9.75 9.85
C MET A 111 -1.03 9.28 11.30
N PRO A 112 -1.00 10.19 12.30
CA PRO A 112 -0.73 9.82 13.71
C PRO A 112 -1.67 8.76 14.28
N ASN A 113 -2.94 8.79 13.89
CA ASN A 113 -3.97 7.86 14.37
C ASN A 113 -4.28 6.73 13.38
N SER A 114 -3.48 6.60 12.31
CA SER A 114 -3.65 5.50 11.38
C SER A 114 -2.99 4.22 11.88
N TYR A 115 -3.46 3.11 11.37
CA TYR A 115 -2.88 1.80 11.64
C TYR A 115 -2.58 1.04 10.34
N PHE A 116 -1.69 0.09 10.47
CA PHE A 116 -1.25 -0.79 9.41
C PHE A 116 -1.63 -2.22 9.78
N MET A 117 -2.14 -2.99 8.82
CA MET A 117 -2.42 -4.40 9.04
C MET A 117 -1.91 -5.24 7.89
N CYS A 118 -1.19 -6.30 8.23
CA CYS A 118 -0.82 -7.34 7.30
C CYS A 118 -1.27 -8.73 7.78
N HIS A 119 -1.61 -9.56 6.83
CA HIS A 119 -2.07 -10.93 7.05
C HIS A 119 -1.80 -11.80 5.82
N TYR A 120 -2.05 -13.09 5.92
CA TYR A 120 -1.97 -13.97 4.76
C TYR A 120 -3.16 -13.83 3.79
N GLY A 121 -4.18 -13.06 4.18
CA GLY A 121 -5.40 -12.93 3.41
C GLY A 121 -6.34 -14.13 3.58
N SER A 122 -7.47 -14.03 2.90
CA SER A 122 -8.43 -15.12 2.78
C SER A 122 -8.62 -15.44 1.30
N SER A 123 -8.72 -16.71 0.97
CA SER A 123 -9.05 -17.16 -0.37
C SER A 123 -10.10 -18.24 -0.35
N SER A 124 -10.81 -18.37 -1.44
CA SER A 124 -11.70 -19.50 -1.68
C SER A 124 -11.53 -19.94 -3.14
N SER A 125 -11.42 -21.23 -3.36
CA SER A 125 -11.44 -21.81 -4.70
C SER A 125 -12.52 -22.88 -4.82
N ALA A 126 -13.22 -22.88 -5.94
CA ALA A 126 -14.18 -23.91 -6.30
C ALA A 126 -13.83 -24.43 -7.70
N GLY A 127 -13.90 -25.75 -7.91
CA GLY A 127 -13.55 -26.35 -9.19
C GLY A 127 -13.27 -27.85 -9.03
N ASN A 128 -12.73 -28.46 -10.08
CA ASN A 128 -12.26 -29.84 -9.97
C ASN A 128 -10.94 -29.90 -9.16
N PHE A 129 -10.50 -31.12 -8.86
CA PHE A 129 -9.30 -31.36 -8.04
C PHE A 129 -8.04 -30.68 -8.59
N LEU A 130 -7.84 -30.69 -9.92
CA LEU A 130 -6.66 -30.10 -10.53
C LEU A 130 -6.71 -28.56 -10.48
N ASP A 131 -7.88 -27.97 -10.68
CA ASP A 131 -8.06 -26.52 -10.59
C ASP A 131 -7.76 -26.00 -9.17
N THR A 132 -8.27 -26.69 -8.14
CA THR A 132 -8.00 -26.34 -6.75
C THR A 132 -6.53 -26.48 -6.38
N GLN A 133 -5.86 -27.52 -6.87
CA GLN A 133 -4.43 -27.74 -6.65
C GLN A 133 -3.57 -26.67 -7.34
N ASN A 134 -3.90 -26.32 -8.59
CA ASN A 134 -3.22 -25.26 -9.32
C ASN A 134 -3.40 -23.90 -8.64
N TRP A 135 -4.61 -23.63 -8.16
CA TRP A 135 -4.91 -22.40 -7.40
C TRP A 135 -4.08 -22.33 -6.11
N ALA A 136 -4.06 -23.38 -5.29
CA ALA A 136 -3.26 -23.43 -4.08
C ALA A 136 -1.76 -23.23 -4.34
N SER A 137 -1.25 -23.77 -5.45
CA SER A 137 0.14 -23.58 -5.87
C SER A 137 0.40 -22.13 -6.28
N PHE A 138 -0.56 -21.46 -6.94
CA PHE A 138 -0.47 -20.06 -7.29
C PHE A 138 -0.51 -19.16 -6.05
N GLU A 139 -1.42 -19.40 -5.11
CA GLU A 139 -1.49 -18.70 -3.83
C GLU A 139 -0.20 -18.77 -3.03
N SER A 140 0.43 -19.92 -2.99
CA SER A 140 1.72 -20.08 -2.32
C SER A 140 2.79 -19.12 -2.90
N ARG A 141 2.79 -18.90 -4.22
CA ARG A 141 3.69 -17.93 -4.87
C ARG A 141 3.32 -16.49 -4.53
N ILE A 142 2.02 -16.18 -4.46
CA ILE A 142 1.53 -14.85 -4.01
C ILE A 142 2.05 -14.55 -2.60
N LEU A 143 1.94 -15.50 -1.68
CA LEU A 143 2.39 -15.32 -0.30
C LEU A 143 3.90 -15.07 -0.20
N GLU A 144 4.71 -15.80 -0.97
CA GLU A 144 6.15 -15.56 -0.99
C GLU A 144 6.47 -14.18 -1.60
N SER A 145 5.80 -13.78 -2.69
CA SER A 145 5.96 -12.45 -3.28
C SER A 145 5.58 -11.31 -2.30
N MET A 146 4.49 -11.47 -1.57
CA MET A 146 4.09 -10.53 -0.52
C MET A 146 5.17 -10.39 0.55
N LEU A 147 5.73 -11.51 1.00
CA LEU A 147 6.80 -11.51 1.98
C LEU A 147 8.08 -10.83 1.45
N ASP A 148 8.41 -11.03 0.18
CA ASP A 148 9.55 -10.35 -0.45
C ASP A 148 9.39 -8.83 -0.39
N MET A 149 8.20 -8.32 -0.72
CA MET A 149 7.91 -6.88 -0.68
C MET A 149 8.04 -6.30 0.73
N TYR A 150 7.56 -7.01 1.75
CA TYR A 150 7.72 -6.56 3.14
C TYR A 150 9.18 -6.63 3.61
N VAL A 151 9.89 -7.71 3.30
CA VAL A 151 11.29 -7.91 3.70
C VAL A 151 12.19 -6.82 3.12
N ASP A 152 12.02 -6.48 1.83
CA ASP A 152 12.78 -5.40 1.16
C ASP A 152 12.72 -4.07 1.92
N LYS A 153 11.57 -3.75 2.50
CA LYS A 153 11.38 -2.52 3.27
C LYS A 153 11.77 -2.68 4.74
N CYS A 154 11.31 -3.75 5.38
CA CYS A 154 11.50 -3.98 6.81
C CYS A 154 12.96 -4.19 7.20
N ILE A 155 13.80 -4.75 6.35
CA ILE A 155 15.23 -4.95 6.64
C ILE A 155 15.92 -3.64 7.00
N LYS A 156 15.40 -2.51 6.55
CA LYS A 156 15.90 -1.17 6.88
C LYS A 156 15.33 -0.62 8.19
N GLY A 157 14.32 -1.29 8.75
CA GLY A 157 13.61 -0.89 9.98
C GLY A 157 14.52 -0.91 11.20
N LYS A 158 14.30 0.03 12.11
CA LYS A 158 15.08 0.18 13.35
C LYS A 158 14.99 -1.08 14.21
N PHE A 159 13.79 -1.65 14.36
CA PHE A 159 13.55 -2.87 15.13
C PHE A 159 14.48 -4.01 14.73
N PHE A 160 14.59 -4.28 13.43
CA PHE A 160 15.38 -5.42 12.95
C PHE A 160 16.87 -5.20 13.14
N LYS A 161 17.36 -3.96 12.99
CA LYS A 161 18.75 -3.59 13.25
C LYS A 161 19.12 -3.71 14.72
N GLU A 162 18.19 -3.39 15.62
CA GLU A 162 18.42 -3.52 17.07
C GLU A 162 18.29 -4.98 17.55
N LYS A 163 17.42 -5.76 16.90
CA LYS A 163 17.12 -7.14 17.31
C LYS A 163 18.18 -8.16 16.88
N PHE A 164 18.81 -7.95 15.73
CA PHE A 164 19.69 -8.95 15.12
C PHE A 164 21.07 -8.36 14.88
N GLU A 165 22.11 -8.91 15.56
CA GLU A 165 23.51 -8.55 15.31
C GLU A 165 23.88 -8.84 13.85
N ASP A 166 23.58 -10.07 13.37
CA ASP A 166 23.74 -10.47 11.97
C ASP A 166 22.40 -10.36 11.25
N LEU A 167 22.00 -9.15 10.86
CA LEU A 167 20.75 -8.92 10.14
C LEU A 167 20.80 -9.54 8.75
N SER A 168 19.78 -10.33 8.41
CA SER A 168 19.60 -10.92 7.08
C SER A 168 18.14 -10.95 6.69
N GLU A 169 17.85 -10.99 5.38
CA GLU A 169 16.48 -11.12 4.84
C GLU A 169 15.78 -12.36 5.41
N SER A 170 16.49 -13.47 5.55
CA SER A 170 15.95 -14.71 6.12
C SER A 170 15.45 -14.52 7.57
N LYS A 171 16.18 -13.77 8.40
CA LYS A 171 15.75 -13.47 9.78
C LYS A 171 14.53 -12.55 9.81
N VAL A 172 14.50 -11.53 8.96
CA VAL A 172 13.33 -10.64 8.81
C VAL A 172 12.11 -11.43 8.32
N ARG A 173 12.26 -12.22 7.26
CA ARG A 173 11.21 -13.08 6.70
C ARG A 173 10.65 -14.04 7.75
N SER A 174 11.52 -14.72 8.49
CA SER A 174 11.10 -15.66 9.54
C SER A 174 10.33 -14.95 10.66
N PHE A 175 10.71 -13.73 11.01
CA PHE A 175 9.99 -12.92 11.99
C PHE A 175 8.59 -12.55 11.49
N ILE A 176 8.48 -12.03 10.26
CA ILE A 176 7.19 -11.66 9.65
C ILE A 176 6.29 -12.89 9.52
N LYS A 177 6.80 -14.00 8.97
CA LYS A 177 6.05 -15.28 8.87
C LYS A 177 5.48 -15.73 10.21
N ARG A 178 6.25 -15.60 11.30
CA ARG A 178 5.77 -15.97 12.63
C ARG A 178 4.62 -15.07 13.09
N LYS A 179 4.73 -13.75 12.87
CA LYS A 179 3.66 -12.80 13.20
C LYS A 179 2.37 -13.11 12.46
N LEU A 180 2.46 -13.42 11.16
CA LEU A 180 1.30 -13.72 10.33
C LEU A 180 0.66 -15.08 10.63
N LYS A 181 1.38 -16.01 11.28
CA LYS A 181 0.79 -17.28 11.75
C LYS A 181 -0.16 -17.10 12.93
N ASP A 182 0.03 -16.03 13.71
CA ASP A 182 -0.81 -15.75 14.86
C ASP A 182 -2.12 -15.03 14.47
N GLY A 183 -2.32 -14.74 13.17
CA GLY A 183 -3.50 -14.06 12.60
C GLY A 183 -3.16 -12.69 12.02
N ASP A 184 -4.16 -11.81 11.96
CA ASP A 184 -4.01 -10.45 11.46
C ASP A 184 -3.09 -9.65 12.38
N TRP A 185 -2.03 -9.09 11.79
CA TRP A 185 -1.06 -8.32 12.54
C TRP A 185 -1.33 -6.81 12.40
N TYR A 186 -2.05 -6.27 13.39
CA TYR A 186 -2.33 -4.84 13.51
C TYR A 186 -1.23 -4.12 14.27
N ILE A 187 -0.76 -2.99 13.74
CA ILE A 187 0.23 -2.12 14.37
C ILE A 187 -0.11 -0.65 14.14
N GLY A 188 0.19 0.19 15.14
CA GLY A 188 0.01 1.63 15.04
C GLY A 188 1.08 2.30 14.16
N SER A 189 0.85 3.56 13.81
CA SER A 189 1.73 4.35 12.94
C SER A 189 3.20 4.36 13.38
N ASN A 190 3.46 4.56 14.69
CA ASN A 190 4.83 4.56 15.22
C ASN A 190 5.50 3.18 15.17
N GLU A 191 4.74 2.12 15.40
CA GLU A 191 5.24 0.75 15.27
C GLU A 191 5.54 0.40 13.81
N ALA A 192 4.68 0.85 12.86
CA ALA A 192 4.91 0.66 11.44
C ALA A 192 6.25 1.30 11.01
N VAL A 193 6.57 2.49 11.51
CA VAL A 193 7.88 3.13 11.29
C VAL A 193 9.00 2.33 11.96
N TYR A 194 8.81 1.87 13.19
CA TYR A 194 9.81 1.11 13.92
C TYR A 194 10.18 -0.22 13.23
N TYR A 195 9.17 -0.92 12.70
CA TYR A 195 9.38 -2.13 11.90
C TYR A 195 9.87 -1.87 10.47
N GLY A 196 9.76 -0.63 9.96
CA GLY A 196 10.19 -0.26 8.61
C GLY A 196 9.10 -0.43 7.54
N PHE A 197 7.84 -0.63 7.92
CA PHE A 197 6.70 -0.61 7.00
C PHE A 197 6.35 0.81 6.54
N ALA A 198 6.76 1.83 7.29
CA ALA A 198 6.62 3.23 6.92
C ALA A 198 7.93 3.99 7.23
N ASP A 199 8.09 5.18 6.62
CA ASP A 199 9.29 6.01 6.77
C ASP A 199 9.09 7.15 7.78
N GLY A 200 7.83 7.45 8.13
CA GLY A 200 7.52 8.49 9.10
C GLY A 200 6.04 8.62 9.42
N VAL A 201 5.80 9.44 10.44
CA VAL A 201 4.45 9.85 10.85
C VAL A 201 4.33 11.34 10.61
N LEU A 202 3.22 11.78 9.98
CA LEU A 202 2.94 13.19 9.74
C LEU A 202 2.78 13.94 11.07
N GLY A 203 3.21 15.19 11.13
CA GLY A 203 3.25 15.99 12.34
C GLY A 203 4.54 15.82 13.16
N THR A 204 5.44 14.93 12.76
CA THR A 204 6.76 14.78 13.39
C THR A 204 7.75 15.84 12.88
N ARG A 205 8.91 15.97 13.55
CA ARG A 205 9.94 16.96 13.19
C ARG A 205 10.39 16.86 11.72
N LYS A 206 10.42 15.65 11.17
CA LYS A 206 10.87 15.40 9.79
C LYS A 206 9.75 15.65 8.76
N TYR A 207 8.51 15.39 9.12
CA TYR A 207 7.33 15.49 8.25
C TYR A 207 6.25 16.33 8.95
N ARG A 208 6.41 17.65 8.95
CA ARG A 208 5.55 18.58 9.71
C ARG A 208 4.17 18.77 9.10
N GLY A 209 4.09 18.78 7.79
CA GLY A 209 2.88 19.01 7.04
C GLY A 209 2.89 18.33 5.66
N ILE A 210 1.74 18.34 5.01
CA ILE A 210 1.58 17.74 3.67
C ILE A 210 2.52 18.40 2.65
N SER A 211 2.78 19.71 2.79
CA SER A 211 3.71 20.44 1.93
C SER A 211 5.15 19.90 1.94
N ASP A 212 5.53 19.18 3.00
CA ASP A 212 6.88 18.59 3.13
C ASP A 212 6.99 17.23 2.42
N LEU A 213 5.89 16.75 1.82
CA LEU A 213 5.79 15.43 1.20
C LEU A 213 5.95 15.44 -0.33
N LYS A 214 6.20 16.60 -0.90
CA LYS A 214 6.37 16.81 -2.35
C LYS A 214 7.77 17.28 -2.71
#